data_ccc4b45375e55cb4c57dfc112e2b748f
#
_entry.id   ccc4b45375e55cb4c57dfc112e2b748f
#
_cell.length_a   1.000
_cell.length_b   1.000
_cell.length_c   1.000
_cell.angle_alpha   90.00
_cell.angle_beta   90.00
_cell.angle_gamma   90.00
#
_symmetry.space_group_name_H-M   'P 1'
#
loop_
_entity.id
_entity.type
_entity.pdbx_description
1 polymer ?
#
loop_
_entity_poly.entity_id
_entity_poly.type
_entity_poly.pdbx_seq_one_letter_code
_entity_poly.pdbx_strand_id
1 'polypeptide(L)'
;MKQIMAVAVMLLLLTAAVSSSLAHSSVPTLPVIRILPDGGIDPPNVPIKRSGDLYMFTDNIYARIVVDKDNLVIDGNGYTLHGNYNGTRTDSWVVGQGPNQEYNETEIPWSIGIDLANKNRHNLTVMNLNIKNFYIGIYIWTTNNTLTSCAVTNCIVGILLSGDSNNITRNYIACNEQGVFFGVNQPRNEPLNIMLTHNSFIDNRVHFSGCFCEEYNPNEPIHTWDNGKEGNYWSDYNGTDTNGDGIGDTPYIIDPQNQDRYPLMQSVVTPPTPASGIPIATIIAVAAIAVITVTAIVGYRRKRNS
;
A
#
# COMPACT_ATOMS: atom_id res chain seq x y z
N MET A 1 -11.00 -12.79 -64.77
CA MET A 1 -10.27 -13.70 -63.83
C MET A 1 -9.14 -13.05 -63.09
N LYS A 2 -8.21 -12.33 -63.72
CA LYS A 2 -7.06 -11.71 -62.97
C LYS A 2 -7.46 -10.65 -61.93
N GLN A 3 -8.51 -9.86 -62.17
CA GLN A 3 -8.98 -8.86 -61.22
C GLN A 3 -9.70 -9.46 -59.99
N ILE A 4 -10.43 -10.57 -60.17
CA ILE A 4 -11.13 -11.26 -59.07
C ILE A 4 -10.11 -11.94 -58.11
N MET A 5 -9.01 -12.49 -58.70
CA MET A 5 -7.92 -13.05 -57.89
C MET A 5 -7.18 -12.00 -57.06
N ALA A 6 -6.96 -10.78 -57.58
CA ALA A 6 -6.30 -9.71 -56.86
C ALA A 6 -7.13 -9.21 -55.68
N VAL A 7 -8.45 -9.10 -55.80
CA VAL A 7 -9.35 -8.71 -54.73
C VAL A 7 -9.42 -9.79 -53.64
N ALA A 8 -9.46 -11.08 -54.04
CA ALA A 8 -9.46 -12.18 -53.07
C ALA A 8 -8.16 -12.28 -52.28
N VAL A 9 -7.00 -12.04 -52.87
CA VAL A 9 -5.71 -12.00 -52.20
C VAL A 9 -5.60 -10.78 -51.26
N MET A 10 -6.13 -9.63 -51.65
CA MET A 10 -6.17 -8.43 -50.84
C MET A 10 -7.10 -8.59 -49.64
N LEU A 11 -8.25 -9.25 -49.77
CA LEU A 11 -9.14 -9.60 -48.66
C LEU A 11 -8.48 -10.60 -47.69
N LEU A 12 -7.76 -11.62 -48.20
CA LEU A 12 -7.04 -12.58 -47.35
C LEU A 12 -5.89 -11.91 -46.58
N LEU A 13 -5.21 -10.94 -47.18
CA LEU A 13 -4.16 -10.18 -46.49
C LEU A 13 -4.74 -9.20 -45.45
N LEU A 14 -5.92 -8.64 -45.69
CA LEU A 14 -6.61 -7.81 -44.69
C LEU A 14 -7.11 -8.64 -43.51
N THR A 15 -7.64 -9.85 -43.72
CA THR A 15 -8.07 -10.74 -42.64
C THR A 15 -6.89 -11.29 -41.83
N ALA A 16 -5.74 -11.54 -42.48
CA ALA A 16 -4.50 -11.92 -41.77
C ALA A 16 -3.91 -10.76 -40.95
N ALA A 17 -4.02 -9.52 -41.42
CA ALA A 17 -3.57 -8.32 -40.69
C ALA A 17 -4.47 -7.96 -39.49
N VAL A 18 -5.77 -8.25 -39.56
CA VAL A 18 -6.73 -8.02 -38.49
C VAL A 18 -6.61 -9.10 -37.39
N SER A 19 -6.26 -10.33 -37.75
CA SER A 19 -6.07 -11.40 -36.75
C SER A 19 -4.74 -11.36 -36.03
N SER A 20 -3.75 -10.56 -36.46
CA SER A 20 -2.49 -10.37 -35.77
C SER A 20 -2.50 -9.21 -34.72
N SER A 21 -3.56 -8.42 -34.68
CA SER A 21 -3.65 -7.26 -33.74
C SER A 21 -4.37 -7.57 -32.43
N LEU A 22 -4.78 -8.81 -32.18
CA LEU A 22 -5.42 -9.27 -30.94
C LEU A 22 -4.53 -10.25 -30.13
N ALA A 23 -3.24 -10.19 -30.32
CA ALA A 23 -2.36 -10.74 -29.30
C ALA A 23 -2.47 -9.85 -28.06
N HIS A 24 -3.41 -10.14 -27.18
CA HIS A 24 -3.37 -9.69 -25.81
C HIS A 24 -1.99 -10.09 -25.28
N SER A 25 -1.10 -9.13 -25.14
CA SER A 25 0.15 -9.37 -24.43
C SER A 25 -0.27 -9.61 -22.97
N SER A 26 -0.40 -10.89 -22.60
CA SER A 26 -0.63 -11.27 -21.22
C SER A 26 0.51 -10.68 -20.40
N VAL A 27 0.22 -9.71 -19.56
CA VAL A 27 1.20 -9.21 -18.59
C VAL A 27 1.65 -10.42 -17.79
N PRO A 28 2.97 -10.72 -17.72
CA PRO A 28 3.44 -11.89 -16.99
C PRO A 28 2.95 -11.83 -15.54
N THR A 29 2.30 -12.90 -15.10
CA THR A 29 1.87 -12.99 -13.69
C THR A 29 3.09 -13.07 -12.79
N LEU A 30 3.12 -12.25 -11.73
CA LEU A 30 4.18 -12.31 -10.74
C LEU A 30 4.12 -13.62 -9.94
N PRO A 31 5.27 -14.21 -9.60
CA PRO A 31 5.33 -15.28 -8.61
C PRO A 31 4.66 -14.86 -7.31
N VAL A 32 4.14 -15.84 -6.56
CA VAL A 32 3.52 -15.60 -5.26
C VAL A 32 4.37 -16.27 -4.19
N ILE A 33 4.74 -15.51 -3.17
CA ILE A 33 5.34 -15.99 -1.93
C ILE A 33 4.25 -15.95 -0.86
N ARG A 34 4.02 -17.07 -0.17
CA ARG A 34 3.05 -17.15 0.93
C ARG A 34 3.76 -17.31 2.27
N ILE A 35 3.33 -16.52 3.25
CA ILE A 35 3.64 -16.79 4.66
C ILE A 35 2.45 -17.58 5.19
N LEU A 36 2.68 -18.88 5.41
CA LEU A 36 1.65 -19.86 5.75
C LEU A 36 1.16 -19.71 7.20
N PRO A 37 0.00 -20.26 7.57
CA PRO A 37 -0.55 -20.18 8.93
C PRO A 37 0.37 -20.75 10.01
N ASP A 38 1.18 -21.76 9.70
CA ASP A 38 2.21 -22.34 10.58
C ASP A 38 3.51 -21.51 10.62
N GLY A 39 3.55 -20.46 9.83
CA GLY A 39 4.69 -19.58 9.65
C GLY A 39 5.73 -20.06 8.64
N GLY A 40 5.49 -21.16 7.94
CA GLY A 40 6.32 -21.57 6.80
C GLY A 40 6.29 -20.53 5.70
N ILE A 41 7.27 -20.60 4.80
CA ILE A 41 7.36 -19.78 3.59
C ILE A 41 7.26 -20.69 2.38
N ASP A 42 6.35 -20.38 1.46
CA ASP A 42 6.13 -21.12 0.23
C ASP A 42 6.25 -20.21 -0.98
N PRO A 43 7.18 -20.48 -1.92
CA PRO A 43 8.21 -21.52 -1.90
C PRO A 43 9.31 -21.25 -0.85
N PRO A 44 10.00 -22.29 -0.32
CA PRO A 44 10.91 -22.13 0.82
C PRO A 44 12.22 -21.43 0.47
N ASN A 45 12.65 -21.44 -0.80
CA ASN A 45 13.94 -20.92 -1.25
C ASN A 45 13.79 -19.49 -1.82
N VAL A 46 13.28 -18.57 -1.01
CA VAL A 46 13.15 -17.16 -1.36
C VAL A 46 14.09 -16.30 -0.51
N PRO A 47 14.43 -15.08 -0.92
CA PRO A 47 15.33 -14.22 -0.15
C PRO A 47 14.62 -13.60 1.07
N ILE A 48 13.99 -14.43 1.89
CA ILE A 48 13.40 -14.07 3.18
C ILE A 48 13.91 -15.03 4.24
N LYS A 49 14.52 -14.48 5.28
CA LYS A 49 14.99 -15.23 6.44
C LYS A 49 13.95 -15.12 7.56
N ARG A 50 13.47 -16.26 8.06
CA ARG A 50 12.58 -16.33 9.22
C ARG A 50 13.36 -16.51 10.53
N SER A 51 12.98 -15.76 11.57
CA SER A 51 13.43 -15.93 12.93
C SER A 51 12.25 -15.74 13.88
N GLY A 52 11.63 -16.81 14.33
CA GLY A 52 10.36 -16.75 15.07
C GLY A 52 9.24 -16.16 14.21
N ASP A 53 8.72 -15.02 14.61
CA ASP A 53 7.67 -14.27 13.90
C ASP A 53 8.23 -13.10 13.06
N LEU A 54 9.55 -12.96 12.97
CA LEU A 54 10.23 -12.00 12.10
C LEU A 54 10.58 -12.64 10.76
N TYR A 55 10.15 -11.99 9.67
CA TYR A 55 10.43 -12.33 8.27
C TYR A 55 11.25 -11.20 7.65
N MET A 56 12.54 -11.40 7.53
CA MET A 56 13.47 -10.36 7.10
C MET A 56 13.96 -10.62 5.67
N PHE A 57 13.86 -9.62 4.81
CA PHE A 57 14.39 -9.68 3.46
C PHE A 57 15.93 -9.74 3.51
N THR A 58 16.50 -10.55 2.63
CA THR A 58 17.95 -10.68 2.46
C THR A 58 18.43 -10.23 1.09
N ASP A 59 17.50 -9.94 0.17
CA ASP A 59 17.73 -9.38 -1.16
C ASP A 59 16.44 -8.79 -1.72
N ASN A 60 16.50 -8.15 -2.88
CA ASN A 60 15.34 -7.67 -3.62
C ASN A 60 14.47 -8.84 -4.11
N ILE A 61 13.17 -8.64 -4.11
CA ILE A 61 12.17 -9.66 -4.48
C ILE A 61 11.31 -9.17 -5.64
N TYR A 62 11.12 -10.01 -6.64
CA TYR A 62 10.21 -9.81 -7.78
C TYR A 62 9.05 -10.79 -7.66
N ALA A 63 8.10 -10.52 -6.79
CA ALA A 63 6.98 -11.39 -6.48
C ALA A 63 5.86 -10.62 -5.78
N ARG A 64 4.73 -11.27 -5.56
CA ARG A 64 3.68 -10.87 -4.62
C ARG A 64 3.89 -11.60 -3.30
N ILE A 65 3.55 -10.96 -2.18
CA ILE A 65 3.57 -11.60 -0.86
C ILE A 65 2.16 -11.66 -0.30
N VAL A 66 1.69 -12.87 0.02
CA VAL A 66 0.40 -13.13 0.66
C VAL A 66 0.65 -13.60 2.08
N VAL A 67 -0.03 -12.99 3.04
CA VAL A 67 0.18 -13.28 4.47
C VAL A 67 -1.03 -14.01 5.04
N ASP A 68 -0.82 -15.27 5.41
CA ASP A 68 -1.84 -16.15 6.01
C ASP A 68 -1.59 -16.43 7.51
N LYS A 69 -0.78 -15.60 8.18
CA LYS A 69 -0.43 -15.70 9.59
C LYS A 69 -0.56 -14.35 10.29
N ASP A 70 -1.04 -14.35 11.51
CA ASP A 70 -1.09 -13.16 12.40
C ASP A 70 0.16 -13.03 13.29
N ASN A 71 0.23 -11.91 13.99
CA ASN A 71 1.27 -11.61 14.99
C ASN A 71 2.68 -11.77 14.42
N LEU A 72 2.96 -11.16 13.29
CA LEU A 72 4.27 -11.22 12.66
C LEU A 72 4.79 -9.86 12.22
N VAL A 73 6.08 -9.83 11.95
CA VAL A 73 6.80 -8.68 11.40
C VAL A 73 7.43 -9.06 10.07
N ILE A 74 7.15 -8.28 9.04
CA ILE A 74 7.88 -8.29 7.78
C ILE A 74 8.84 -7.09 7.81
N ASP A 75 10.13 -7.36 7.86
CA ASP A 75 11.18 -6.36 7.77
C ASP A 75 11.85 -6.43 6.40
N GLY A 76 11.63 -5.41 5.59
CA GLY A 76 12.26 -5.28 4.28
C GLY A 76 13.77 -5.08 4.34
N ASN A 77 14.31 -4.71 5.52
CA ASN A 77 15.74 -4.46 5.72
C ASN A 77 16.32 -3.50 4.64
N GLY A 78 15.49 -2.58 4.13
CA GLY A 78 15.82 -1.63 3.07
C GLY A 78 15.82 -2.19 1.65
N TYR A 79 15.57 -3.49 1.47
CA TYR A 79 15.42 -4.09 0.15
C TYR A 79 14.11 -3.71 -0.53
N THR A 80 13.97 -4.12 -1.78
CA THR A 80 12.83 -3.75 -2.61
C THR A 80 11.99 -4.96 -2.99
N LEU A 81 10.68 -4.84 -2.82
CA LEU A 81 9.66 -5.68 -3.43
C LEU A 81 9.21 -5.04 -4.74
N HIS A 82 9.46 -5.71 -5.86
CA HIS A 82 9.17 -5.23 -7.19
C HIS A 82 7.91 -5.88 -7.78
N GLY A 83 7.04 -5.05 -8.31
CA GLY A 83 5.95 -5.44 -9.19
C GLY A 83 6.35 -5.40 -10.68
N ASN A 84 5.36 -5.61 -11.52
CA ASN A 84 5.47 -5.58 -12.99
C ASN A 84 4.64 -4.45 -13.63
N TYR A 85 4.07 -3.55 -12.85
CA TYR A 85 3.40 -2.37 -13.36
C TYR A 85 4.42 -1.41 -13.99
N ASN A 86 4.21 -1.05 -15.24
CA ASN A 86 5.14 -0.25 -16.04
C ASN A 86 4.68 1.21 -16.26
N GLY A 87 3.65 1.65 -15.53
CA GLY A 87 3.07 2.98 -15.70
C GLY A 87 2.10 3.10 -16.88
N THR A 88 1.93 2.05 -17.69
CA THR A 88 0.96 2.06 -18.78
C THR A 88 -0.38 1.57 -18.25
N ARG A 89 -1.35 2.47 -18.18
CA ARG A 89 -2.72 2.12 -17.84
C ARG A 89 -3.37 1.48 -19.05
N THR A 90 -3.67 0.19 -19.00
CA THR A 90 -4.31 -0.52 -20.09
C THR A 90 -5.82 -0.39 -20.08
N ASP A 91 -6.44 0.04 -18.97
CA ASP A 91 -7.88 0.11 -18.81
C ASP A 91 -8.34 1.37 -18.07
N SER A 92 -9.55 1.83 -18.43
CA SER A 92 -10.23 3.00 -17.88
C SER A 92 -10.90 2.75 -16.51
N TRP A 93 -10.37 1.82 -15.71
CA TRP A 93 -10.94 1.51 -14.41
C TRP A 93 -10.50 2.54 -13.37
N VAL A 94 -11.43 3.40 -13.01
CA VAL A 94 -11.34 4.19 -11.78
C VAL A 94 -11.66 3.23 -10.64
N VAL A 95 -10.70 2.98 -9.75
CA VAL A 95 -10.99 2.33 -8.47
C VAL A 95 -12.05 3.19 -7.78
N GLY A 96 -13.26 2.68 -7.63
CA GLY A 96 -14.36 3.44 -7.01
C GLY A 96 -15.68 3.48 -7.78
N GLN A 97 -15.86 2.75 -8.86
CA GLN A 97 -17.18 2.63 -9.51
C GLN A 97 -17.88 1.32 -9.15
N GLY A 98 -18.75 1.42 -8.15
CA GLY A 98 -19.92 0.55 -7.94
C GLY A 98 -19.78 -0.60 -6.96
N PRO A 99 -20.80 -0.77 -6.08
CA PRO A 99 -20.80 -1.77 -5.00
C PRO A 99 -21.13 -3.22 -5.44
N ASN A 100 -21.28 -3.51 -6.74
CA ASN A 100 -21.84 -4.78 -7.23
C ASN A 100 -21.02 -5.48 -8.31
N GLN A 101 -19.73 -5.20 -8.47
CA GLN A 101 -18.92 -6.05 -9.33
C GLN A 101 -18.26 -7.15 -8.50
N GLU A 102 -18.74 -8.38 -8.69
CA GLU A 102 -17.99 -9.58 -8.31
C GLU A 102 -16.66 -9.54 -9.07
N TYR A 103 -15.58 -9.33 -8.33
CA TYR A 103 -14.23 -9.39 -8.88
C TYR A 103 -13.90 -10.83 -9.25
N ASN A 104 -13.90 -11.10 -10.53
CA ASN A 104 -13.41 -12.36 -11.04
C ASN A 104 -11.87 -12.31 -10.98
N GLU A 105 -11.28 -12.95 -9.99
CA GLU A 105 -9.81 -12.92 -9.73
C GLU A 105 -8.96 -13.39 -10.92
N THR A 106 -9.58 -13.93 -11.95
CA THR A 106 -8.90 -14.51 -13.13
C THR A 106 -8.69 -13.52 -14.28
N GLU A 107 -9.34 -12.35 -14.28
CA GLU A 107 -9.34 -11.46 -15.45
C GLU A 107 -8.62 -10.13 -15.27
N ILE A 108 -8.21 -9.76 -14.07
CA ILE A 108 -7.45 -8.52 -13.84
C ILE A 108 -6.06 -8.91 -13.36
N PRO A 109 -5.00 -8.47 -14.02
CA PRO A 109 -3.63 -8.68 -13.56
C PRO A 109 -3.33 -7.76 -12.36
N TRP A 110 -4.16 -7.81 -11.31
CA TRP A 110 -3.96 -7.03 -10.11
C TRP A 110 -2.74 -7.58 -9.38
N SER A 111 -1.61 -6.98 -9.64
CA SER A 111 -0.45 -7.24 -8.83
C SER A 111 -0.58 -6.48 -7.51
N ILE A 112 -0.88 -7.21 -6.44
CA ILE A 112 -0.80 -6.69 -5.07
C ILE A 112 0.59 -7.05 -4.55
N GLY A 113 1.35 -6.04 -4.11
CA GLY A 113 2.69 -6.26 -3.57
C GLY A 113 2.64 -7.05 -2.27
N ILE A 114 2.05 -6.49 -1.23
CA ILE A 114 1.78 -7.18 0.03
C ILE A 114 0.28 -7.26 0.24
N ASP A 115 -0.22 -8.48 0.36
CA ASP A 115 -1.63 -8.79 0.53
C ASP A 115 -1.90 -9.22 1.99
N LEU A 116 -2.54 -8.32 2.75
CA LEU A 116 -3.03 -8.53 4.11
C LEU A 116 -4.56 -8.60 4.11
N ALA A 117 -5.17 -9.17 3.06
CA ALA A 117 -6.62 -9.16 2.89
C ALA A 117 -7.35 -10.30 3.61
N ASN A 118 -6.65 -11.29 4.17
CA ASN A 118 -7.30 -12.37 4.89
C ASN A 118 -7.97 -11.85 6.17
N LYS A 119 -9.29 -11.73 6.15
CA LYS A 119 -10.15 -11.05 7.15
C LYS A 119 -9.97 -11.48 8.61
N ASN A 120 -9.38 -12.65 8.84
CA ASN A 120 -9.17 -13.18 10.19
C ASN A 120 -7.77 -12.87 10.74
N ARG A 121 -6.98 -12.04 10.05
CA ARG A 121 -5.62 -11.71 10.46
C ARG A 121 -5.55 -10.36 11.17
N HIS A 122 -4.58 -10.21 12.05
CA HIS A 122 -4.36 -9.00 12.85
C HIS A 122 -2.94 -8.94 13.41
N ASN A 123 -2.55 -7.78 13.93
CA ASN A 123 -1.24 -7.52 14.53
C ASN A 123 -0.07 -7.81 13.57
N LEU A 124 -0.17 -7.34 12.34
CA LEU A 124 0.90 -7.44 11.35
C LEU A 124 1.70 -6.14 11.35
N THR A 125 3.01 -6.26 11.27
CA THR A 125 3.88 -5.10 11.06
C THR A 125 4.65 -5.29 9.76
N VAL A 126 4.61 -4.28 8.90
CA VAL A 126 5.45 -4.18 7.72
C VAL A 126 6.35 -2.97 7.88
N MET A 127 7.65 -3.16 7.78
CA MET A 127 8.60 -2.08 8.01
C MET A 127 9.84 -2.16 7.11
N ASN A 128 10.52 -1.01 6.95
CA ASN A 128 11.81 -0.87 6.25
C ASN A 128 11.82 -1.48 4.84
N LEU A 129 10.73 -1.39 4.10
CA LEU A 129 10.57 -2.04 2.80
C LEU A 129 10.29 -1.01 1.71
N ASN A 130 10.99 -1.12 0.59
CA ASN A 130 10.62 -0.42 -0.64
C ASN A 130 9.64 -1.28 -1.43
N ILE A 131 8.47 -0.74 -1.79
CA ILE A 131 7.43 -1.42 -2.55
C ILE A 131 7.13 -0.57 -3.78
N LYS A 132 7.30 -1.13 -4.97
CA LYS A 132 7.11 -0.34 -6.17
C LYS A 132 6.63 -1.13 -7.38
N ASN A 133 5.98 -0.40 -8.30
CA ASN A 133 5.54 -0.92 -9.59
C ASN A 133 4.47 -2.01 -9.46
N PHE A 134 3.51 -1.83 -8.56
CA PHE A 134 2.34 -2.69 -8.41
C PHE A 134 1.07 -1.96 -8.86
N TYR A 135 0.01 -2.72 -9.11
CA TYR A 135 -1.32 -2.14 -9.22
C TYR A 135 -1.75 -1.61 -7.83
N ILE A 136 -1.63 -2.45 -6.79
CA ILE A 136 -1.78 -2.06 -5.39
C ILE A 136 -0.47 -2.39 -4.68
N GLY A 137 0.19 -1.39 -4.09
CA GLY A 137 1.43 -1.61 -3.34
C GLY A 137 1.19 -2.49 -2.12
N ILE A 138 0.30 -2.06 -1.25
CA ILE A 138 -0.10 -2.80 -0.05
C ILE A 138 -1.62 -2.79 0.08
N TYR A 139 -2.22 -3.96 0.31
CA TYR A 139 -3.64 -4.11 0.60
C TYR A 139 -3.84 -4.54 2.05
N ILE A 140 -4.49 -3.69 2.85
CA ILE A 140 -4.75 -3.90 4.27
C ILE A 140 -6.26 -3.97 4.50
N TRP A 141 -6.81 -5.18 4.68
CA TRP A 141 -8.21 -5.40 5.06
C TRP A 141 -8.35 -5.88 6.52
N THR A 142 -7.26 -6.02 7.18
CA THR A 142 -7.13 -6.59 8.52
C THR A 142 -6.95 -5.49 9.56
N THR A 143 -7.02 -5.83 10.84
CA THR A 143 -7.05 -4.85 11.94
C THR A 143 -5.76 -4.85 12.76
N ASN A 144 -5.51 -3.74 13.47
CA ASN A 144 -4.35 -3.58 14.36
C ASN A 144 -3.00 -3.79 13.66
N ASN A 145 -2.87 -3.37 12.41
CA ASN A 145 -1.59 -3.48 11.72
C ASN A 145 -0.80 -2.18 11.79
N THR A 146 0.50 -2.32 11.63
CA THR A 146 1.42 -1.19 11.54
C THR A 146 2.19 -1.25 10.22
N LEU A 147 2.15 -0.15 9.47
CA LEU A 147 3.02 0.10 8.34
C LEU A 147 3.94 1.26 8.70
N THR A 148 5.24 1.02 8.73
CA THR A 148 6.18 2.06 9.15
C THR A 148 7.51 2.00 8.40
N SER A 149 8.09 3.17 8.16
CA SER A 149 9.41 3.30 7.51
C SER A 149 9.50 2.58 6.16
N CYS A 150 8.38 2.50 5.45
CA CYS A 150 8.32 1.93 4.10
C CYS A 150 8.29 3.03 3.05
N ALA A 151 8.75 2.70 1.85
CA ALA A 151 8.53 3.52 0.65
C ALA A 151 7.58 2.78 -0.28
N VAL A 152 6.46 3.43 -0.66
CA VAL A 152 5.46 2.88 -1.58
C VAL A 152 5.37 3.80 -2.79
N THR A 153 5.86 3.34 -3.94
CA THR A 153 6.06 4.23 -5.08
C THR A 153 5.66 3.61 -6.41
N ASN A 154 5.27 4.47 -7.36
CA ASN A 154 4.95 4.06 -8.74
C ASN A 154 3.89 2.96 -8.82
N CYS A 155 2.88 3.04 -7.97
CA CYS A 155 1.72 2.16 -7.97
C CYS A 155 0.48 2.89 -8.51
N ILE A 156 -0.55 2.14 -8.95
CA ILE A 156 -1.85 2.77 -9.20
C ILE A 156 -2.46 3.16 -7.85
N VAL A 157 -2.51 2.24 -6.90
CA VAL A 157 -2.86 2.54 -5.51
C VAL A 157 -1.66 2.20 -4.64
N GLY A 158 -1.10 3.18 -3.94
CA GLY A 158 0.02 2.93 -3.03
C GLY A 158 -0.42 2.02 -1.88
N ILE A 159 -1.41 2.45 -1.10
CA ILE A 159 -1.95 1.71 0.03
C ILE A 159 -3.48 1.67 -0.10
N LEU A 160 -4.04 0.47 -0.21
CA LEU A 160 -5.48 0.26 -0.10
C LEU A 160 -5.81 -0.17 1.32
N LEU A 161 -6.64 0.62 2.00
CA LEU A 161 -6.99 0.47 3.40
C LEU A 161 -8.49 0.20 3.55
N SER A 162 -8.86 -0.89 4.21
CA SER A 162 -10.26 -1.23 4.51
C SER A 162 -10.46 -1.79 5.93
N GLY A 163 -9.37 -1.97 6.67
CA GLY A 163 -9.38 -2.51 8.04
C GLY A 163 -9.34 -1.41 9.10
N ASP A 164 -9.78 -1.75 10.31
CA ASP A 164 -9.83 -0.86 11.47
C ASP A 164 -8.53 -0.86 12.29
N SER A 165 -8.33 0.19 13.10
CA SER A 165 -7.24 0.31 14.08
C SER A 165 -5.83 0.12 13.50
N ASN A 166 -5.64 0.55 12.25
CA ASN A 166 -4.35 0.48 11.58
C ASN A 166 -3.53 1.76 11.81
N ASN A 167 -2.22 1.59 11.96
CA ASN A 167 -1.25 2.66 12.16
C ASN A 167 -0.29 2.76 10.97
N ILE A 168 -0.41 3.84 10.21
CA ILE A 168 0.40 4.13 9.02
C ILE A 168 1.29 5.32 9.36
N THR A 169 2.56 5.08 9.64
CA THR A 169 3.44 6.14 10.16
C THR A 169 4.85 6.09 9.59
N ARG A 170 5.44 7.25 9.36
CA ARG A 170 6.81 7.40 8.83
C ARG A 170 7.05 6.70 7.50
N ASN A 171 6.05 6.73 6.61
CA ASN A 171 6.18 6.15 5.28
C ASN A 171 6.42 7.23 4.22
N TYR A 172 7.19 6.88 3.22
CA TYR A 172 7.40 7.64 2.00
C TYR A 172 6.44 7.13 0.93
N ILE A 173 5.37 7.88 0.65
CA ILE A 173 4.29 7.49 -0.27
C ILE A 173 4.34 8.44 -1.46
N ALA A 174 4.92 7.99 -2.59
CA ALA A 174 5.26 8.94 -3.64
C ALA A 174 5.03 8.40 -5.06
N CYS A 175 4.71 9.33 -5.98
CA CYS A 175 4.58 9.03 -7.41
C CYS A 175 3.54 7.92 -7.71
N ASN A 176 2.49 7.82 -6.91
CA ASN A 176 1.38 6.90 -7.16
C ASN A 176 0.23 7.65 -7.86
N GLU A 177 -0.63 6.94 -8.60
CA GLU A 177 -1.88 7.53 -9.07
C GLU A 177 -2.77 7.94 -7.88
N GLN A 178 -2.85 7.06 -6.88
CA GLN A 178 -3.48 7.32 -5.58
C GLN A 178 -2.52 6.89 -4.48
N GLY A 179 -2.14 7.82 -3.58
CA GLY A 179 -1.23 7.53 -2.47
C GLY A 179 -1.86 6.54 -1.50
N VAL A 180 -2.98 6.92 -0.91
CA VAL A 180 -3.82 6.07 -0.04
C VAL A 180 -5.25 6.08 -0.56
N PHE A 181 -5.85 4.90 -0.65
CA PHE A 181 -7.26 4.72 -1.00
C PHE A 181 -7.99 3.99 0.13
N PHE A 182 -9.06 4.59 0.64
CA PHE A 182 -9.97 3.92 1.57
C PHE A 182 -11.04 3.16 0.80
N GLY A 183 -10.93 1.84 0.83
CA GLY A 183 -11.94 0.95 0.27
C GLY A 183 -13.05 0.68 1.28
N VAL A 184 -14.27 1.14 1.01
CA VAL A 184 -15.42 0.84 1.86
C VAL A 184 -16.20 -0.32 1.24
N ASN A 185 -16.08 -1.50 1.81
CA ASN A 185 -16.88 -2.65 1.41
C ASN A 185 -18.03 -2.90 2.41
N GLN A 186 -19.04 -2.12 2.42
CA GLN A 186 -20.29 -2.22 3.19
C GLN A 186 -20.54 -1.00 4.10
N PRO A 187 -21.79 -0.63 4.34
CA PRO A 187 -22.12 0.31 5.39
C PRO A 187 -21.66 -0.28 6.73
N ARG A 188 -20.71 0.36 7.37
CA ARG A 188 -20.19 -0.02 8.68
C ARG A 188 -20.90 0.76 9.75
N ASN A 189 -21.27 0.09 10.83
CA ASN A 189 -21.87 0.74 11.99
C ASN A 189 -20.82 1.25 12.99
N GLU A 190 -19.53 0.97 12.75
CA GLU A 190 -18.42 1.29 13.67
C GLU A 190 -17.36 2.16 12.99
N PRO A 191 -16.83 3.16 13.69
CA PRO A 191 -15.78 4.01 13.16
C PRO A 191 -14.47 3.26 12.93
N LEU A 192 -13.79 3.59 11.84
CA LEU A 192 -12.42 3.12 11.58
C LEU A 192 -11.43 4.02 12.33
N ASN A 193 -10.73 3.48 13.33
CA ASN A 193 -9.68 4.19 14.06
C ASN A 193 -8.34 4.06 13.31
N ILE A 194 -8.19 4.74 12.19
CA ILE A 194 -6.95 4.72 11.42
C ILE A 194 -6.12 5.95 11.76
N MET A 195 -4.85 5.73 12.04
CA MET A 195 -3.87 6.78 12.31
C MET A 195 -2.89 6.89 11.14
N LEU A 196 -2.81 8.07 10.53
CA LEU A 196 -1.84 8.40 9.48
C LEU A 196 -1.02 9.60 9.93
N THR A 197 0.18 9.37 10.45
CA THR A 197 1.01 10.45 11.02
C THR A 197 2.46 10.33 10.60
N HIS A 198 3.14 11.46 10.42
CA HIS A 198 4.55 11.53 10.04
C HIS A 198 4.86 10.83 8.70
N ASN A 199 3.86 10.68 7.82
CA ASN A 199 4.11 10.20 6.46
C ASN A 199 4.49 11.37 5.56
N SER A 200 5.19 11.06 4.47
CA SER A 200 5.46 12.01 3.41
C SER A 200 4.68 11.61 2.16
N PHE A 201 3.70 12.41 1.79
CA PHE A 201 2.92 12.27 0.58
C PHE A 201 3.51 13.16 -0.51
N ILE A 202 4.17 12.56 -1.51
CA ILE A 202 4.98 13.31 -2.48
C ILE A 202 4.55 12.96 -3.90
N ASP A 203 4.17 13.98 -4.67
CA ASP A 203 3.89 13.88 -6.11
C ASP A 203 2.95 12.72 -6.48
N ASN A 204 2.05 12.31 -5.59
CA ASN A 204 0.96 11.43 -5.97
C ASN A 204 -0.07 12.26 -6.76
N ARG A 205 -0.69 11.68 -7.80
CA ARG A 205 -1.73 12.41 -8.55
C ARG A 205 -2.91 12.78 -7.65
N VAL A 206 -3.23 11.90 -6.68
CA VAL A 206 -4.14 12.17 -5.57
C VAL A 206 -3.49 11.60 -4.32
N HIS A 207 -3.22 12.42 -3.31
CA HIS A 207 -2.58 11.95 -2.08
C HIS A 207 -3.46 10.98 -1.30
N PHE A 208 -4.75 11.31 -1.25
CA PHE A 208 -5.74 10.54 -0.54
C PHE A 208 -7.06 10.52 -1.31
N SER A 209 -7.71 9.37 -1.33
CA SER A 209 -9.07 9.22 -1.88
C SER A 209 -9.81 8.10 -1.15
N GLY A 210 -11.13 8.12 -1.22
CA GLY A 210 -11.98 7.09 -0.64
C GLY A 210 -13.13 6.75 -1.58
N CYS A 211 -13.70 5.57 -1.45
CA CYS A 211 -14.99 5.24 -2.04
C CYS A 211 -16.08 5.91 -1.18
N PHE A 212 -16.45 7.12 -1.54
CA PHE A 212 -17.65 7.74 -1.01
C PHE A 212 -18.84 7.04 -1.70
N CYS A 213 -19.38 6.01 -1.06
CA CYS A 213 -20.71 5.50 -1.44
C CYS A 213 -21.67 6.68 -1.39
N GLU A 214 -22.58 6.79 -2.36
CA GLU A 214 -23.45 7.95 -2.66
C GLU A 214 -24.28 8.50 -1.49
N GLU A 215 -24.28 7.84 -0.34
CA GLU A 215 -24.85 8.35 0.91
C GLU A 215 -23.70 8.77 1.84
N TYR A 216 -23.36 10.05 1.80
CA TYR A 216 -22.57 10.72 2.81
C TYR A 216 -23.13 10.41 4.20
N ASN A 217 -22.43 9.60 4.97
CA ASN A 217 -22.77 9.35 6.36
C ASN A 217 -22.09 10.46 7.21
N PRO A 218 -22.86 11.40 7.79
CA PRO A 218 -22.30 12.43 8.66
C PRO A 218 -21.63 11.87 9.93
N ASN A 219 -21.76 10.56 10.16
CA ASN A 219 -21.08 9.83 11.22
C ASN A 219 -19.86 9.03 10.71
N GLU A 220 -19.36 9.33 9.51
CA GLU A 220 -18.13 8.67 9.04
C GLU A 220 -16.97 8.94 9.99
N PRO A 221 -16.14 7.93 10.22
CA PRO A 221 -15.11 8.02 11.24
C PRO A 221 -14.08 9.07 10.86
N ILE A 222 -13.82 9.97 11.79
CA ILE A 222 -12.71 10.92 11.70
C ILE A 222 -11.43 10.13 11.87
N HIS A 223 -10.64 10.05 10.81
CA HIS A 223 -9.30 9.48 10.89
C HIS A 223 -8.36 10.43 11.60
N THR A 224 -7.32 9.89 12.24
CA THR A 224 -6.32 10.70 12.93
C THR A 224 -5.15 10.96 11.98
N TRP A 225 -4.98 12.24 11.59
CA TRP A 225 -3.98 12.66 10.62
C TRP A 225 -2.76 13.34 11.27
N ASP A 226 -2.85 13.64 12.54
CA ASP A 226 -1.78 14.24 13.35
C ASP A 226 -1.76 13.67 14.78
N ASN A 227 -0.69 13.87 15.50
CA ASN A 227 -0.56 13.43 16.89
C ASN A 227 -0.87 14.54 17.93
N GLY A 228 -1.45 15.66 17.48
CA GLY A 228 -1.72 16.85 18.28
C GLY A 228 -0.55 17.84 18.34
N LYS A 229 0.55 17.56 17.63
CA LYS A 229 1.73 18.44 17.50
C LYS A 229 2.31 18.42 16.09
N GLU A 230 2.37 17.27 15.48
CA GLU A 230 2.93 17.02 14.16
C GLU A 230 2.03 16.09 13.37
N GLY A 231 1.83 16.37 12.11
CA GLY A 231 1.04 15.59 11.18
C GLY A 231 1.88 14.92 10.09
N ASN A 232 1.54 15.15 8.84
CA ASN A 232 2.22 14.59 7.67
C ASN A 232 2.83 15.71 6.80
N TYR A 233 3.75 15.33 5.95
CA TYR A 233 4.21 16.19 4.87
C TYR A 233 3.38 15.94 3.61
N TRP A 234 2.93 17.03 2.96
CA TRP A 234 2.13 17.04 1.74
C TRP A 234 2.84 17.88 0.68
N SER A 235 3.24 17.31 -0.44
CA SER A 235 4.04 18.04 -1.44
C SER A 235 3.28 19.18 -2.11
N ASP A 236 1.95 19.20 -2.04
CA ASP A 236 1.07 20.24 -2.54
C ASP A 236 0.59 21.24 -1.46
N TYR A 237 1.05 21.07 -0.20
CA TYR A 237 0.76 22.05 0.84
C TYR A 237 1.46 23.37 0.57
N ASN A 238 0.69 24.46 0.58
CA ASN A 238 1.15 25.82 0.25
C ASN A 238 0.96 26.82 1.41
N GLY A 239 0.73 26.34 2.63
CA GLY A 239 0.64 27.20 3.82
C GLY A 239 2.00 27.77 4.20
N THR A 240 1.97 28.68 5.19
CA THR A 240 3.16 29.34 5.74
C THR A 240 3.56 28.73 7.08
N ASP A 241 4.80 28.95 7.46
CA ASP A 241 5.37 28.68 8.78
C ASP A 241 6.00 29.97 9.27
N THR A 242 5.19 30.80 9.97
CA THR A 242 5.60 32.15 10.36
C THR A 242 6.55 32.15 11.55
N ASN A 243 6.45 31.17 12.42
CA ASN A 243 7.26 31.04 13.63
C ASN A 243 8.54 30.22 13.41
N GLY A 244 8.67 29.53 12.27
CA GLY A 244 9.86 28.75 11.88
C GLY A 244 10.03 27.45 12.67
N ASP A 245 8.94 26.85 13.17
CA ASP A 245 8.99 25.59 13.93
C ASP A 245 8.91 24.33 13.06
N GLY A 246 8.75 24.51 11.73
CA GLY A 246 8.64 23.42 10.77
C GLY A 246 7.24 22.86 10.60
N ILE A 247 6.23 23.50 11.20
CA ILE A 247 4.81 23.17 11.12
C ILE A 247 4.06 24.28 10.39
N GLY A 248 3.17 23.93 9.48
CA GLY A 248 2.37 24.91 8.79
C GLY A 248 1.34 25.56 9.72
N ASP A 249 1.18 26.88 9.60
CA ASP A 249 0.25 27.69 10.40
C ASP A 249 -1.23 27.38 10.12
N THR A 250 -1.54 26.74 9.00
CA THR A 250 -2.89 26.39 8.60
C THR A 250 -3.02 24.89 8.35
N PRO A 251 -4.17 24.26 8.71
CA PRO A 251 -4.38 22.84 8.44
C PRO A 251 -4.33 22.50 6.96
N TYR A 252 -3.86 21.30 6.63
CA TYR A 252 -4.07 20.68 5.32
C TYR A 252 -5.44 20.00 5.32
N ILE A 253 -6.33 20.45 4.44
CA ILE A 253 -7.70 19.95 4.33
C ILE A 253 -7.72 18.76 3.38
N ILE A 254 -8.09 17.59 3.89
CA ILE A 254 -8.20 16.35 3.12
C ILE A 254 -9.61 16.23 2.54
N ASP A 255 -10.61 16.42 3.37
CA ASP A 255 -12.02 16.49 3.02
C ASP A 255 -12.79 17.33 4.08
N PRO A 256 -14.10 17.57 3.95
CA PRO A 256 -14.85 18.40 4.92
C PRO A 256 -14.79 17.96 6.38
N GLN A 257 -14.43 16.69 6.66
CA GLN A 257 -14.39 16.13 8.02
C GLN A 257 -12.98 15.73 8.46
N ASN A 258 -12.04 15.62 7.51
CA ASN A 258 -10.68 15.18 7.75
C ASN A 258 -9.69 16.29 7.43
N GLN A 259 -8.83 16.57 8.38
CA GLN A 259 -7.74 17.53 8.22
C GLN A 259 -6.51 17.08 9.00
N ASP A 260 -5.36 17.40 8.46
CA ASP A 260 -4.10 17.41 9.18
C ASP A 260 -3.89 18.82 9.75
N ARG A 261 -3.99 18.96 11.06
CA ARG A 261 -3.93 20.27 11.74
C ARG A 261 -2.52 20.81 11.87
N TYR A 262 -1.52 19.95 11.71
CA TYR A 262 -0.11 20.26 11.94
C TYR A 262 0.75 19.74 10.79
N PRO A 263 0.47 20.17 9.54
CA PRO A 263 1.21 19.70 8.37
C PRO A 263 2.67 20.09 8.46
N LEU A 264 3.55 19.15 8.13
CA LEU A 264 5.00 19.38 8.15
C LEU A 264 5.43 20.18 6.93
N MET A 265 6.30 21.17 7.12
CA MET A 265 6.85 21.99 6.04
C MET A 265 7.91 21.28 5.22
N GLN A 266 8.48 20.20 5.73
CA GLN A 266 9.51 19.42 5.05
C GLN A 266 9.27 17.92 5.25
N SER A 267 9.62 17.14 4.22
CA SER A 267 9.63 15.68 4.33
C SER A 267 10.69 15.24 5.34
N VAL A 268 10.26 14.47 6.33
CA VAL A 268 11.14 13.89 7.36
C VAL A 268 11.42 12.40 7.09
N VAL A 269 10.89 11.87 6.00
CA VAL A 269 11.01 10.45 5.64
C VAL A 269 11.72 10.31 4.30
N THR A 270 12.71 9.43 4.27
CA THR A 270 13.39 8.99 3.05
C THR A 270 13.16 7.50 2.82
N PRO A 271 13.19 7.04 1.56
CA PRO A 271 13.12 5.61 1.26
C PRO A 271 14.18 4.82 2.04
N PRO A 272 13.83 3.67 2.61
CA PRO A 272 14.78 2.84 3.33
C PRO A 272 15.85 2.28 2.37
N THR A 273 17.07 2.16 2.87
CA THR A 273 18.19 1.58 2.13
C THR A 273 18.68 0.31 2.83
N PRO A 274 19.17 -0.69 2.07
CA PRO A 274 19.73 -1.89 2.68
C PRO A 274 20.87 -1.55 3.64
N ALA A 275 20.83 -2.16 4.81
CA ALA A 275 21.89 -1.97 5.80
C ALA A 275 23.20 -2.57 5.31
N SER A 276 24.13 -1.73 4.88
CA SER A 276 25.47 -2.17 4.48
C SER A 276 26.27 -2.56 5.73
N GLY A 277 26.41 -3.87 5.96
CA GLY A 277 27.36 -4.41 6.93
C GLY A 277 26.96 -4.41 8.40
N ILE A 278 25.70 -4.14 8.76
CA ILE A 278 25.22 -4.27 10.14
C ILE A 278 24.96 -5.75 10.45
N PRO A 279 25.53 -6.32 11.53
CA PRO A 279 25.26 -7.69 11.91
C PRO A 279 23.76 -7.91 12.17
N ILE A 280 23.21 -9.00 11.63
CA ILE A 280 21.79 -9.39 11.76
C ILE A 280 21.31 -9.36 13.23
N ALA A 281 22.21 -9.67 14.18
CA ALA A 281 21.92 -9.60 15.61
C ALA A 281 21.51 -8.18 16.10
N THR A 282 22.08 -7.14 15.53
CA THR A 282 21.77 -5.74 15.88
C THR A 282 20.40 -5.33 15.32
N ILE A 283 20.07 -5.81 14.12
CA ILE A 283 18.78 -5.54 13.46
C ILE A 283 17.65 -6.22 14.23
N ILE A 284 17.86 -7.47 14.68
CA ILE A 284 16.88 -8.22 15.50
C ILE A 284 16.60 -7.48 16.83
N ALA A 285 17.62 -6.90 17.44
CA ALA A 285 17.45 -6.15 18.68
C ALA A 285 16.59 -4.88 18.49
N VAL A 286 16.78 -4.16 17.39
CA VAL A 286 16.00 -2.95 17.08
C VAL A 286 14.55 -3.30 16.75
N ALA A 287 14.32 -4.35 15.96
CA ALA A 287 12.97 -4.83 15.64
C ALA A 287 12.21 -5.31 16.89
N ALA A 288 12.89 -6.04 17.78
CA ALA A 288 12.30 -6.47 19.05
C ALA A 288 11.92 -5.29 19.97
N ILE A 289 12.72 -4.23 19.98
CA ILE A 289 12.41 -3.01 20.75
C ILE A 289 11.19 -2.31 20.18
N ALA A 290 11.04 -2.25 18.85
CA ALA A 290 9.88 -1.65 18.20
C ALA A 290 8.58 -2.40 18.54
N VAL A 291 8.60 -3.73 18.54
CA VAL A 291 7.45 -4.56 18.91
C VAL A 291 7.09 -4.40 20.39
N ILE A 292 8.09 -4.34 21.28
CA ILE A 292 7.89 -4.17 22.73
C ILE A 292 7.28 -2.79 23.02
N THR A 293 7.72 -1.74 22.33
CA THR A 293 7.17 -0.39 22.53
C THR A 293 5.71 -0.29 22.06
N VAL A 294 5.36 -0.92 20.93
CA VAL A 294 3.97 -0.94 20.45
C VAL A 294 3.07 -1.71 21.41
N THR A 295 3.49 -2.90 21.89
CA THR A 295 2.72 -3.69 22.85
C THR A 295 2.59 -2.99 24.21
N ALA A 296 3.62 -2.29 24.67
CA ALA A 296 3.57 -1.51 25.91
C ALA A 296 2.59 -0.32 25.83
N ILE A 297 2.55 0.37 24.69
CA ILE A 297 1.62 1.49 24.45
C ILE A 297 0.16 0.98 24.41
N VAL A 298 -0.09 -0.14 23.73
CA VAL A 298 -1.43 -0.77 23.67
C VAL A 298 -1.84 -1.27 25.05
N GLY A 299 -0.94 -1.91 25.80
CA GLY A 299 -1.18 -2.37 27.18
C GLY A 299 -1.47 -1.23 28.15
N TYR A 300 -0.76 -0.09 28.02
CA TYR A 300 -0.98 1.09 28.83
C TYR A 300 -2.36 1.74 28.56
N ARG A 301 -2.76 1.83 27.28
CA ARG A 301 -4.07 2.37 26.91
C ARG A 301 -5.22 1.49 27.42
N ARG A 302 -5.12 0.15 27.36
CA ARG A 302 -6.12 -0.76 27.93
C ARG A 302 -6.29 -0.60 29.44
N LYS A 303 -5.20 -0.39 30.17
CA LYS A 303 -5.21 -0.22 31.65
C LYS A 303 -5.76 1.13 32.12
N ARG A 304 -5.85 2.13 31.25
CA ARG A 304 -6.37 3.48 31.55
C ARG A 304 -7.87 3.59 31.25
N ASN A 305 -8.44 2.66 30.49
CA ASN A 305 -9.85 2.61 30.08
C ASN A 305 -10.64 1.50 30.81
N SER A 306 -10.02 0.76 31.71
CA SER A 306 -10.63 -0.13 32.71
C SER A 306 -10.59 0.52 34.10
#